data_145fb8a224985e89f64cca081f17812f
#
_entry.id   145fb8a224985e89f64cca081f17812f
#
_cell.length_a   1.000
_cell.length_b   1.000
_cell.length_c   1.000
_cell.angle_alpha   90.00
_cell.angle_beta   90.00
_cell.angle_gamma   90.00
#
_symmetry.space_group_name_H-M   'P 1'
#
loop_
_entity.id
_entity.type
_entity.pdbx_description
1 polymer ?
#
loop_
_entity_poly.entity_id
_entity_poly.type
_entity_poly.pdbx_seq_one_letter_code
_entity_poly.pdbx_strand_id
1 'polypeptide(L)'
;MTKSRNTFSWLSAPGLSALSVLRIEGDGAAAFLAARGWKGSARPRRVLLMDAGGETLDEVMVAPEQGGFTVTCHGGQAVRAALEQELEQAGFSCTDPWQAPLFGAATRLARETLRQLTLARGARAIEYCLWALRHGEAALLQALSQPAALDDLLRRSAATRYLFEPMRVHLWGPVNAGKSSLLNALCGEQLAQTGEEPGLTRDVIEGSFEHQGWVVRLLDNPGEWSGGQDLDRQALQWARSQRQGGDVVLHLIPPGAAVPRSESFVVYSRCDEFMPAGLPESGFPRAVSVKIPSTLDRLKDALVALQRPEVSPCSGDAFVLSEELRDDLRRLAQGQASRETLERKWLASGE
;
A
#
# COMPACT_ATOMS: atom_id res chain seq x y z
N MET A 1 -37.34 19.69 -4.66
CA MET A 1 -36.78 18.33 -4.53
C MET A 1 -35.73 18.15 -5.61
N THR A 2 -34.49 18.29 -5.28
CA THR A 2 -33.37 18.01 -6.19
C THR A 2 -33.39 16.51 -6.49
N LYS A 3 -33.56 16.12 -7.78
CA LYS A 3 -33.43 14.73 -8.21
C LYS A 3 -32.05 14.21 -7.73
N SER A 4 -32.06 13.20 -6.87
CA SER A 4 -30.84 12.49 -6.46
C SER A 4 -30.20 11.93 -7.74
N ARG A 5 -28.93 12.27 -7.98
CA ARG A 5 -28.17 11.72 -9.10
C ARG A 5 -27.96 10.23 -8.86
N ASN A 6 -28.24 9.41 -9.87
CA ASN A 6 -27.90 7.99 -9.82
C ASN A 6 -26.37 7.86 -9.88
N THR A 7 -25.79 7.26 -8.86
CA THR A 7 -24.34 7.09 -8.75
C THR A 7 -23.98 5.68 -8.29
N PHE A 8 -22.77 5.26 -8.61
CA PHE A 8 -22.18 4.07 -8.04
C PHE A 8 -20.72 4.32 -7.64
N SER A 9 -20.24 3.51 -6.71
CA SER A 9 -18.87 3.61 -6.23
C SER A 9 -18.35 2.26 -5.71
N TRP A 10 -17.09 1.96 -5.98
CA TRP A 10 -16.42 0.77 -5.45
C TRP A 10 -15.86 1.06 -4.06
N LEU A 11 -16.35 0.35 -3.05
CA LEU A 11 -15.85 0.46 -1.67
C LEU A 11 -14.60 -0.38 -1.44
N SER A 12 -14.36 -1.40 -2.26
CA SER A 12 -13.15 -2.22 -2.25
C SER A 12 -12.06 -1.64 -3.15
N ALA A 13 -10.78 -1.82 -2.76
CA ALA A 13 -9.65 -1.40 -3.56
C ALA A 13 -9.66 -2.02 -4.98
N PRO A 14 -9.09 -1.34 -5.99
CA PRO A 14 -8.90 -1.92 -7.31
C PRO A 14 -7.89 -3.09 -7.24
N GLY A 15 -8.05 -4.07 -8.13
CA GLY A 15 -7.17 -5.23 -8.24
C GLY A 15 -7.90 -6.55 -8.05
N LEU A 16 -7.12 -7.64 -7.96
CA LEU A 16 -7.67 -8.97 -7.71
C LEU A 16 -7.99 -9.13 -6.22
N SER A 17 -9.23 -9.52 -5.92
CA SER A 17 -9.70 -9.82 -4.58
C SER A 17 -10.67 -11.00 -4.64
N ALA A 18 -10.90 -11.69 -3.52
CA ALA A 18 -11.92 -12.73 -3.48
C ALA A 18 -13.31 -12.13 -3.66
N LEU A 19 -13.58 -10.99 -3.03
CA LEU A 19 -14.84 -10.26 -3.12
C LEU A 19 -14.58 -8.78 -3.39
N SER A 20 -15.48 -8.16 -4.15
CA SER A 20 -15.55 -6.71 -4.34
C SER A 20 -16.88 -6.18 -3.81
N VAL A 21 -16.84 -4.96 -3.28
CA VAL A 21 -18.02 -4.29 -2.71
C VAL A 21 -18.31 -3.04 -3.49
N LEU A 22 -19.52 -2.95 -4.00
CA LEU A 22 -20.06 -1.86 -4.80
C LEU A 22 -21.23 -1.21 -4.05
N ARG A 23 -21.27 0.11 -4.02
CA ARG A 23 -22.41 0.89 -3.55
C ARG A 23 -23.13 1.49 -4.75
N ILE A 24 -24.46 1.41 -4.75
CA ILE A 24 -25.34 1.97 -5.78
C ILE A 24 -26.34 2.90 -5.09
N GLU A 25 -26.40 4.16 -5.49
CA GLU A 25 -27.20 5.20 -4.85
C GLU A 25 -28.08 5.94 -5.87
N GLY A 26 -29.15 6.54 -5.37
CA GLY A 26 -30.10 7.32 -6.16
C GLY A 26 -31.42 6.63 -6.41
N ASP A 27 -32.38 7.39 -6.92
CA ASP A 27 -33.77 6.96 -7.10
C ASP A 27 -33.92 5.79 -8.09
N GLY A 28 -32.94 5.61 -9.01
CA GLY A 28 -32.90 4.55 -10.00
C GLY A 28 -32.31 3.21 -9.47
N ALA A 29 -31.70 3.18 -8.30
CA ALA A 29 -30.95 2.02 -7.83
C ALA A 29 -31.81 0.77 -7.62
N ALA A 30 -33.00 0.92 -7.02
CA ALA A 30 -33.93 -0.18 -6.82
C ALA A 30 -34.47 -0.73 -8.15
N ALA A 31 -34.80 0.14 -9.11
CA ALA A 31 -35.25 -0.24 -10.43
C ALA A 31 -34.18 -0.96 -11.25
N PHE A 32 -32.94 -0.49 -11.16
CA PHE A 32 -31.75 -1.13 -11.78
C PHE A 32 -31.59 -2.57 -11.31
N LEU A 33 -31.57 -2.78 -9.98
CA LEU A 33 -31.42 -4.11 -9.39
C LEU A 33 -32.62 -5.02 -9.67
N ALA A 34 -33.85 -4.47 -9.65
CA ALA A 34 -35.06 -5.22 -9.94
C ALA A 34 -35.08 -5.75 -11.39
N ALA A 35 -34.64 -4.93 -12.35
CA ALA A 35 -34.54 -5.35 -13.77
C ALA A 35 -33.50 -6.46 -13.96
N ARG A 36 -32.59 -6.69 -12.98
CA ARG A 36 -31.49 -7.67 -13.03
C ARG A 36 -31.66 -8.82 -12.04
N GLY A 37 -32.87 -9.09 -11.56
CA GLY A 37 -33.20 -10.27 -10.76
C GLY A 37 -33.40 -10.04 -9.27
N TRP A 38 -33.20 -8.84 -8.73
CA TRP A 38 -33.51 -8.54 -7.34
C TRP A 38 -35.02 -8.36 -7.12
N LYS A 39 -35.60 -9.15 -6.21
CA LYS A 39 -37.06 -9.18 -5.98
C LYS A 39 -37.53 -8.33 -4.79
N GLY A 40 -36.69 -7.40 -4.32
CA GLY A 40 -37.00 -6.60 -3.15
C GLY A 40 -36.77 -7.37 -1.83
N SER A 41 -36.09 -6.75 -0.88
CA SER A 41 -35.92 -7.29 0.47
C SER A 41 -35.47 -6.18 1.39
N ALA A 42 -35.95 -6.16 2.64
CA ALA A 42 -35.41 -5.29 3.69
C ALA A 42 -34.15 -5.84 4.37
N ARG A 43 -33.74 -7.07 4.03
CA ARG A 43 -32.54 -7.72 4.57
C ARG A 43 -31.59 -8.09 3.43
N PRO A 44 -30.29 -8.25 3.70
CA PRO A 44 -29.36 -8.74 2.71
C PRO A 44 -29.82 -10.06 2.10
N ARG A 45 -29.72 -10.17 0.78
CA ARG A 45 -30.09 -11.37 0.04
C ARG A 45 -29.12 -11.68 -1.07
N ARG A 46 -28.91 -12.98 -1.29
CA ARG A 46 -28.19 -13.52 -2.44
C ARG A 46 -29.06 -13.43 -3.69
N VAL A 47 -28.50 -12.96 -4.77
CA VAL A 47 -29.16 -12.70 -6.04
C VAL A 47 -28.27 -13.16 -7.19
N LEU A 48 -28.83 -13.89 -8.15
CA LEU A 48 -28.18 -14.07 -9.45
C LEU A 48 -28.44 -12.78 -10.25
N LEU A 49 -27.41 -11.98 -10.39
CA LEU A 49 -27.48 -10.73 -11.13
C LEU A 49 -27.34 -11.02 -12.62
N MET A 50 -28.28 -10.51 -13.41
CA MET A 50 -28.34 -10.69 -14.86
C MET A 50 -27.83 -9.42 -15.56
N ASP A 51 -27.28 -9.57 -16.75
CA ASP A 51 -27.05 -8.44 -17.65
C ASP A 51 -28.38 -8.01 -18.37
N ALA A 52 -28.27 -6.99 -19.19
CA ALA A 52 -29.43 -6.51 -19.99
C ALA A 52 -29.89 -7.54 -21.02
N GLY A 53 -29.06 -8.49 -21.41
CA GLY A 53 -29.36 -9.60 -22.31
C GLY A 53 -30.04 -10.81 -21.63
N GLY A 54 -30.05 -10.84 -20.28
CA GLY A 54 -30.59 -11.93 -19.49
C GLY A 54 -29.57 -13.05 -19.21
N GLU A 55 -28.30 -12.82 -19.48
CA GLU A 55 -27.22 -13.74 -19.07
C GLU A 55 -26.76 -13.46 -17.64
N THR A 56 -26.35 -14.49 -16.93
CA THR A 56 -25.87 -14.34 -15.55
C THR A 56 -24.52 -13.64 -15.52
N LEU A 57 -24.48 -12.45 -14.89
CA LEU A 57 -23.25 -11.71 -14.63
C LEU A 57 -22.46 -12.29 -13.46
N ASP A 58 -23.15 -12.46 -12.31
CA ASP A 58 -22.53 -12.94 -11.07
C ASP A 58 -23.59 -13.35 -10.06
N GLU A 59 -23.20 -14.14 -9.07
CA GLU A 59 -23.97 -14.37 -7.86
C GLU A 59 -23.54 -13.40 -6.76
N VAL A 60 -24.39 -12.43 -6.45
CA VAL A 60 -24.08 -11.31 -5.57
C VAL A 60 -24.91 -11.31 -4.29
N MET A 61 -24.40 -10.65 -3.25
CA MET A 61 -25.19 -10.30 -2.07
C MET A 61 -25.66 -8.85 -2.21
N VAL A 62 -26.94 -8.63 -2.21
CA VAL A 62 -27.56 -7.28 -2.23
C VAL A 62 -28.07 -6.95 -0.84
N ALA A 63 -27.58 -5.87 -0.26
CA ALA A 63 -28.00 -5.34 1.04
C ALA A 63 -28.61 -3.94 0.85
N PRO A 64 -29.90 -3.74 1.17
CA PRO A 64 -30.49 -2.40 1.17
C PRO A 64 -29.91 -1.56 2.33
N GLU A 65 -29.64 -0.30 2.03
CA GLU A 65 -29.15 0.69 2.99
C GLU A 65 -29.88 2.02 2.83
N GLN A 66 -29.66 2.95 3.75
CA GLN A 66 -30.24 4.28 3.63
C GLN A 66 -29.69 5.00 2.37
N GLY A 67 -30.57 5.32 1.44
CA GLY A 67 -30.23 6.03 0.20
C GLY A 67 -29.74 5.14 -0.96
N GLY A 68 -29.66 3.80 -0.77
CA GLY A 68 -29.17 2.93 -1.84
C GLY A 68 -29.03 1.46 -1.47
N PHE A 69 -28.03 0.82 -2.07
CA PHE A 69 -27.73 -0.60 -1.89
C PHE A 69 -26.24 -0.85 -1.87
N THR A 70 -25.81 -1.75 -1.01
CA THR A 70 -24.48 -2.35 -1.08
C THR A 70 -24.58 -3.71 -1.79
N VAL A 71 -23.77 -3.90 -2.82
CA VAL A 71 -23.67 -5.13 -3.61
C VAL A 71 -22.29 -5.73 -3.42
N THR A 72 -22.23 -6.95 -2.90
CA THR A 72 -20.97 -7.70 -2.80
C THR A 72 -20.94 -8.75 -3.91
N CYS A 73 -19.93 -8.70 -4.75
CA CYS A 73 -19.73 -9.59 -5.90
C CYS A 73 -18.37 -10.27 -5.84
N HIS A 74 -18.10 -11.20 -6.76
CA HIS A 74 -16.76 -11.76 -6.92
C HIS A 74 -15.77 -10.68 -7.38
N GLY A 75 -14.54 -10.74 -6.85
CA GLY A 75 -13.52 -9.68 -7.01
C GLY A 75 -12.74 -9.72 -8.33
N GLY A 76 -13.20 -10.46 -9.33
CA GLY A 76 -12.58 -10.53 -10.65
C GLY A 76 -12.73 -9.22 -11.45
N GLN A 77 -11.69 -8.84 -12.20
CA GLN A 77 -11.73 -7.62 -13.03
C GLN A 77 -12.85 -7.67 -14.10
N ALA A 78 -13.13 -8.86 -14.65
CA ALA A 78 -14.20 -9.04 -15.64
C ALA A 78 -15.59 -8.74 -15.05
N VAL A 79 -15.88 -9.22 -13.82
CA VAL A 79 -17.14 -8.94 -13.12
C VAL A 79 -17.28 -7.45 -12.82
N ARG A 80 -16.20 -6.80 -12.34
CA ARG A 80 -16.19 -5.34 -12.09
C ARG A 80 -16.50 -4.56 -13.37
N ALA A 81 -15.78 -4.84 -14.46
CA ALA A 81 -15.95 -4.14 -15.73
C ALA A 81 -17.37 -4.33 -16.31
N ALA A 82 -17.93 -5.54 -16.21
CA ALA A 82 -19.29 -5.81 -16.66
C ALA A 82 -20.34 -5.05 -15.82
N LEU A 83 -20.18 -5.01 -14.49
CA LEU A 83 -21.09 -4.24 -13.61
C LEU A 83 -20.99 -2.73 -13.86
N GLU A 84 -19.78 -2.20 -14.07
CA GLU A 84 -19.57 -0.80 -14.43
C GLU A 84 -20.28 -0.45 -15.73
N GLN A 85 -20.10 -1.26 -16.76
CA GLN A 85 -20.75 -1.08 -18.07
C GLN A 85 -22.27 -1.07 -17.96
N GLU A 86 -22.85 -2.02 -17.22
CA GLU A 86 -24.30 -2.11 -17.02
C GLU A 86 -24.86 -0.90 -16.25
N LEU A 87 -24.15 -0.41 -15.25
CA LEU A 87 -24.53 0.77 -14.48
C LEU A 87 -24.43 2.06 -15.33
N GLU A 88 -23.35 2.23 -16.08
CA GLU A 88 -23.17 3.38 -16.97
C GLU A 88 -24.24 3.42 -18.07
N GLN A 89 -24.58 2.28 -18.68
CA GLN A 89 -25.65 2.15 -19.66
C GLN A 89 -27.03 2.48 -19.06
N ALA A 90 -27.22 2.19 -17.77
CA ALA A 90 -28.43 2.55 -17.04
C ALA A 90 -28.44 4.00 -16.54
N GLY A 91 -27.44 4.81 -16.90
CA GLY A 91 -27.36 6.24 -16.57
C GLY A 91 -26.83 6.54 -15.17
N PHE A 92 -26.11 5.60 -14.56
CA PHE A 92 -25.38 5.85 -13.33
C PHE A 92 -23.99 6.42 -13.64
N SER A 93 -23.50 7.30 -12.78
CA SER A 93 -22.16 7.85 -12.87
C SER A 93 -21.28 7.26 -11.78
N CYS A 94 -20.05 6.86 -12.15
CA CYS A 94 -19.04 6.46 -11.16
C CYS A 94 -18.63 7.66 -10.31
N THR A 95 -18.59 7.47 -9.00
CA THR A 95 -18.16 8.50 -8.05
C THR A 95 -17.10 7.94 -7.10
N ASP A 96 -16.31 8.84 -6.56
CA ASP A 96 -15.39 8.47 -5.49
C ASP A 96 -16.21 8.16 -4.21
N PRO A 97 -16.16 6.93 -3.69
CA PRO A 97 -16.91 6.52 -2.51
C PRO A 97 -16.60 7.35 -1.26
N TRP A 98 -15.46 8.02 -1.28
CA TRP A 98 -14.94 8.78 -0.15
C TRP A 98 -15.41 10.25 -0.12
N GLN A 99 -16.19 10.67 -1.14
CA GLN A 99 -16.78 12.01 -1.16
C GLN A 99 -18.07 12.12 -0.34
N ALA A 100 -18.75 11.00 -0.07
CA ALA A 100 -19.97 10.96 0.74
C ALA A 100 -19.69 10.46 2.18
N PRO A 101 -20.52 10.80 3.18
CA PRO A 101 -20.38 10.24 4.53
C PRO A 101 -20.67 8.74 4.51
N LEU A 102 -19.62 7.93 4.48
CA LEU A 102 -19.68 6.48 4.52
C LEU A 102 -19.46 5.98 5.94
N PHE A 103 -20.22 4.95 6.35
CA PHE A 103 -20.02 4.26 7.64
C PHE A 103 -20.07 5.17 8.88
N GLY A 104 -20.84 6.28 8.85
CA GLY A 104 -20.88 7.23 9.96
C GLY A 104 -19.63 8.09 10.13
N ALA A 105 -18.73 8.10 9.15
CA ALA A 105 -17.57 8.97 9.14
C ALA A 105 -17.99 10.42 8.89
N ALA A 106 -18.17 11.18 9.97
CA ALA A 106 -18.67 12.54 9.91
C ALA A 106 -17.68 13.51 9.27
N THR A 107 -16.39 13.30 9.47
CA THR A 107 -15.33 14.22 9.04
C THR A 107 -14.57 13.70 7.83
N ARG A 108 -13.91 14.62 7.09
CA ARG A 108 -13.01 14.26 6.00
C ARG A 108 -11.84 13.40 6.49
N LEU A 109 -11.31 13.70 7.68
CA LEU A 109 -10.23 12.92 8.28
C LEU A 109 -10.64 11.45 8.48
N ALA A 110 -11.83 11.21 9.01
CA ALA A 110 -12.34 9.86 9.21
C ALA A 110 -12.56 9.13 7.88
N ARG A 111 -13.13 9.81 6.87
CA ARG A 111 -13.30 9.25 5.52
C ARG A 111 -11.98 8.86 4.87
N GLU A 112 -11.00 9.76 4.92
CA GLU A 112 -9.67 9.48 4.36
C GLU A 112 -8.97 8.33 5.11
N THR A 113 -9.15 8.23 6.42
CA THR A 113 -8.62 7.10 7.21
C THR A 113 -9.29 5.78 6.81
N LEU A 114 -10.60 5.76 6.59
CA LEU A 114 -11.31 4.58 6.08
C LEU A 114 -10.82 4.18 4.69
N ARG A 115 -10.62 5.15 3.80
CA ARG A 115 -10.01 4.91 2.49
C ARG A 115 -8.65 4.24 2.62
N GLN A 116 -7.79 4.76 3.48
CA GLN A 116 -6.47 4.16 3.71
C GLN A 116 -6.56 2.76 4.33
N LEU A 117 -7.54 2.51 5.17
CA LEU A 117 -7.79 1.16 5.70
C LEU A 117 -8.05 0.14 4.58
N THR A 118 -8.72 0.53 3.48
CA THR A 118 -8.91 -0.36 2.31
C THR A 118 -7.63 -0.60 1.51
N LEU A 119 -6.63 0.25 1.65
CA LEU A 119 -5.33 0.12 1.00
C LEU A 119 -4.29 -0.58 1.89
N ALA A 120 -4.64 -0.85 3.15
CA ALA A 120 -3.75 -1.48 4.11
C ALA A 120 -3.33 -2.88 3.63
N ARG A 121 -2.02 -3.12 3.57
CA ARG A 121 -1.45 -4.38 3.10
C ARG A 121 -0.89 -5.27 4.21
N GLY A 122 -0.60 -4.69 5.37
CA GLY A 122 -0.05 -5.41 6.51
C GLY A 122 -0.81 -5.09 7.81
N ALA A 123 -0.66 -5.94 8.82
CA ALA A 123 -1.37 -5.81 10.10
C ALA A 123 -1.12 -4.45 10.78
N ARG A 124 0.09 -3.90 10.64
CA ARG A 124 0.43 -2.59 11.23
C ARG A 124 -0.37 -1.45 10.60
N ALA A 125 -0.57 -1.46 9.28
CA ALA A 125 -1.39 -0.44 8.62
C ALA A 125 -2.83 -0.41 9.19
N ILE A 126 -3.39 -1.58 9.44
CA ILE A 126 -4.72 -1.73 10.07
C ILE A 126 -4.73 -1.12 11.47
N GLU A 127 -3.74 -1.46 12.32
CA GLU A 127 -3.63 -0.91 13.68
C GLU A 127 -3.56 0.62 13.68
N TYR A 128 -2.75 1.22 12.81
CA TYR A 128 -2.63 2.66 12.68
C TYR A 128 -3.93 3.31 12.22
N CYS A 129 -4.63 2.72 11.24
CA CYS A 129 -5.93 3.22 10.80
C CYS A 129 -6.99 3.15 11.90
N LEU A 130 -7.07 2.03 12.63
CA LEU A 130 -8.03 1.86 13.72
C LEU A 130 -7.78 2.84 14.86
N TRP A 131 -6.51 3.14 15.16
CA TRP A 131 -6.17 4.19 16.13
C TRP A 131 -6.61 5.57 15.62
N ALA A 132 -6.30 5.89 14.36
CA ALA A 132 -6.63 7.18 13.77
C ALA A 132 -8.15 7.43 13.69
N LEU A 133 -8.96 6.39 13.44
CA LEU A 133 -10.42 6.49 13.48
C LEU A 133 -10.96 6.82 14.89
N ARG A 134 -10.28 6.40 15.94
CA ARG A 134 -10.71 6.62 17.33
C ARG A 134 -10.17 7.93 17.92
N HIS A 135 -8.95 8.31 17.55
CA HIS A 135 -8.20 9.37 18.24
C HIS A 135 -7.71 10.48 17.30
N GLY A 136 -7.77 10.29 15.99
CA GLY A 136 -7.13 11.17 15.00
C GLY A 136 -7.69 12.60 15.02
N GLU A 137 -8.99 12.78 15.21
CA GLU A 137 -9.62 14.11 15.26
C GLU A 137 -9.12 14.92 16.48
N ALA A 138 -9.11 14.30 17.66
CA ALA A 138 -8.61 14.96 18.87
C ALA A 138 -7.11 15.26 18.76
N ALA A 139 -6.33 14.35 18.20
CA ALA A 139 -4.91 14.51 17.98
C ALA A 139 -4.61 15.65 16.99
N LEU A 140 -5.38 15.75 15.89
CA LEU A 140 -5.24 16.83 14.92
C LEU A 140 -5.61 18.19 15.54
N LEU A 141 -6.72 18.29 16.27
CA LEU A 141 -7.10 19.53 16.98
C LEU A 141 -6.02 19.99 17.95
N GLN A 142 -5.46 19.07 18.72
CA GLN A 142 -4.36 19.36 19.64
C GLN A 142 -3.13 19.90 18.91
N ALA A 143 -2.72 19.22 17.81
CA ALA A 143 -1.58 19.65 17.01
C ALA A 143 -1.79 21.03 16.39
N LEU A 144 -2.97 21.32 15.87
CA LEU A 144 -3.33 22.63 15.31
C LEU A 144 -3.38 23.74 16.36
N SER A 145 -3.60 23.44 17.63
CA SER A 145 -3.59 24.44 18.73
C SER A 145 -2.19 24.81 19.21
N GLN A 146 -1.16 24.02 18.85
CA GLN A 146 0.22 24.22 19.34
C GLN A 146 1.22 24.21 18.15
N PRO A 147 1.51 25.37 17.56
CA PRO A 147 2.40 25.47 16.40
C PRO A 147 3.76 24.77 16.57
N ALA A 148 4.34 24.81 17.76
CA ALA A 148 5.60 24.12 18.06
C ALA A 148 5.50 22.58 18.00
N ALA A 149 4.30 22.03 18.13
CA ALA A 149 4.06 20.59 18.01
C ALA A 149 3.90 20.14 16.56
N LEU A 150 3.70 21.06 15.61
CA LEU A 150 3.41 20.75 14.22
C LEU A 150 4.61 20.14 13.48
N ASP A 151 5.79 20.73 13.66
CA ASP A 151 7.04 20.22 13.05
C ASP A 151 7.38 18.84 13.61
N ASP A 152 7.17 18.63 14.92
CA ASP A 152 7.38 17.34 15.55
C ASP A 152 6.38 16.28 15.06
N LEU A 153 5.12 16.65 14.90
CA LEU A 153 4.08 15.79 14.30
C LEU A 153 4.46 15.38 12.86
N LEU A 154 4.88 16.34 12.03
CA LEU A 154 5.28 16.10 10.66
C LEU A 154 6.50 15.18 10.58
N ARG A 155 7.50 15.43 11.42
CA ARG A 155 8.71 14.60 11.52
C ARG A 155 8.39 13.16 11.91
N ARG A 156 7.65 12.98 13.01
CA ARG A 156 7.24 11.65 13.51
C ARG A 156 6.38 10.88 12.52
N SER A 157 5.57 11.59 11.73
CA SER A 157 4.68 10.99 10.74
C SER A 157 5.35 10.71 9.38
N ALA A 158 6.61 11.09 9.18
CA ALA A 158 7.25 10.99 7.87
C ALA A 158 7.25 9.57 7.30
N ALA A 159 7.48 8.56 8.15
CA ALA A 159 7.54 7.16 7.75
C ALA A 159 6.17 6.45 7.72
N THR A 160 5.05 7.08 8.14
CA THR A 160 3.73 6.43 8.10
C THR A 160 3.26 6.12 6.68
N ARG A 161 3.82 6.77 5.66
CA ARG A 161 3.57 6.44 4.25
C ARG A 161 3.87 4.98 3.91
N TYR A 162 4.89 4.39 4.54
CA TYR A 162 5.29 3.00 4.30
C TYR A 162 4.25 1.96 4.78
N LEU A 163 3.23 2.38 5.52
CA LEU A 163 2.10 1.53 5.87
C LEU A 163 1.24 1.19 4.62
N PHE A 164 1.19 2.10 3.63
CA PHE A 164 0.35 2.00 2.43
C PHE A 164 1.16 1.83 1.16
N GLU A 165 2.35 2.42 1.14
CA GLU A 165 3.34 2.31 0.07
C GLU A 165 4.59 1.62 0.63
N PRO A 166 4.61 0.28 0.71
CA PRO A 166 5.73 -0.45 1.28
C PRO A 166 7.05 -0.07 0.63
N MET A 167 8.09 0.05 1.47
CA MET A 167 9.45 0.35 1.01
C MET A 167 9.89 -0.65 -0.06
N ARG A 168 10.43 -0.13 -1.16
CA ARG A 168 11.01 -0.93 -2.23
C ARG A 168 12.50 -1.16 -1.96
N VAL A 169 12.90 -2.41 -2.01
CA VAL A 169 14.30 -2.84 -1.85
C VAL A 169 14.78 -3.43 -3.16
N HIS A 170 15.67 -2.74 -3.81
CA HIS A 170 16.30 -3.18 -5.05
C HIS A 170 17.47 -4.09 -4.74
N LEU A 171 17.40 -5.34 -5.18
CA LEU A 171 18.51 -6.29 -5.07
C LEU A 171 19.51 -6.00 -6.20
N TRP A 172 20.72 -5.70 -5.80
CA TRP A 172 21.82 -5.39 -6.72
C TRP A 172 23.01 -6.31 -6.47
N GLY A 173 23.83 -6.54 -7.49
CA GLY A 173 25.03 -7.37 -7.37
C GLY A 173 25.34 -8.12 -8.67
N PRO A 174 26.54 -8.73 -8.76
CA PRO A 174 26.98 -9.45 -9.95
C PRO A 174 26.07 -10.64 -10.31
N VAL A 175 26.25 -11.15 -11.51
CA VAL A 175 25.65 -12.44 -11.90
C VAL A 175 26.07 -13.49 -10.86
N ASN A 176 25.17 -14.38 -10.49
CA ASN A 176 25.38 -15.40 -9.45
C ASN A 176 25.67 -14.88 -8.03
N ALA A 177 25.40 -13.60 -7.75
CA ALA A 177 25.46 -13.06 -6.39
C ALA A 177 24.39 -13.64 -5.44
N GLY A 178 23.41 -14.38 -5.97
CA GLY A 178 22.34 -14.98 -5.18
C GLY A 178 21.11 -14.07 -5.01
N LYS A 179 20.93 -13.06 -5.88
CA LYS A 179 19.80 -12.11 -5.82
C LYS A 179 18.44 -12.83 -5.88
N SER A 180 18.21 -13.62 -6.93
CA SER A 180 16.97 -14.39 -7.14
C SER A 180 16.75 -15.43 -6.04
N SER A 181 17.81 -16.07 -5.57
CA SER A 181 17.74 -17.02 -4.44
C SER A 181 17.33 -16.30 -3.13
N LEU A 182 17.87 -15.12 -2.90
CA LEU A 182 17.52 -14.31 -1.72
C LEU A 182 16.07 -13.82 -1.81
N LEU A 183 15.64 -13.32 -2.99
CA LEU A 183 14.25 -12.91 -3.22
C LEU A 183 13.29 -14.06 -2.89
N ASN A 184 13.49 -15.24 -3.48
CA ASN A 184 12.67 -16.42 -3.24
C ASN A 184 12.65 -16.81 -1.74
N ALA A 185 13.81 -16.81 -1.09
CA ALA A 185 13.92 -17.17 0.33
C ALA A 185 13.22 -16.17 1.27
N LEU A 186 13.27 -14.87 0.95
CA LEU A 186 12.59 -13.84 1.75
C LEU A 186 11.07 -13.83 1.55
N CYS A 187 10.60 -14.07 0.30
CA CYS A 187 9.18 -14.11 -0.02
C CYS A 187 8.50 -15.44 0.36
N GLY A 188 9.28 -16.51 0.54
CA GLY A 188 8.73 -17.85 0.82
C GLY A 188 8.10 -18.55 -0.38
N GLU A 189 8.28 -18.01 -1.58
CA GLU A 189 7.72 -18.49 -2.84
C GLU A 189 8.79 -18.52 -3.94
N GLN A 190 8.61 -19.41 -4.93
CA GLN A 190 9.51 -19.48 -6.08
C GLN A 190 9.05 -18.49 -7.16
N LEU A 191 9.33 -17.19 -6.95
CA LEU A 191 8.98 -16.12 -7.88
C LEU A 191 9.99 -15.96 -9.02
N ALA A 192 11.27 -16.16 -8.74
CA ALA A 192 12.35 -16.07 -9.69
C ALA A 192 12.92 -17.45 -10.04
N GLN A 193 13.19 -17.70 -11.32
CA GLN A 193 13.93 -18.90 -11.72
C GLN A 193 15.39 -18.77 -11.30
N THR A 194 15.88 -19.74 -10.55
CA THR A 194 17.28 -19.85 -10.16
C THR A 194 17.97 -20.81 -11.13
N GLY A 195 18.85 -20.31 -12.01
CA GLY A 195 19.58 -21.11 -12.97
C GLY A 195 20.79 -20.38 -13.54
N GLU A 196 21.71 -21.13 -14.14
CA GLU A 196 22.98 -20.60 -14.67
C GLU A 196 22.87 -20.07 -16.12
N GLU A 197 21.71 -20.09 -16.76
CA GLU A 197 21.59 -19.64 -18.16
C GLU A 197 21.64 -18.11 -18.26
N PRO A 198 22.67 -17.55 -18.93
CA PRO A 198 22.77 -16.11 -19.15
C PRO A 198 21.71 -15.62 -20.14
N GLY A 199 20.88 -14.66 -19.75
CA GLY A 199 20.00 -13.94 -20.68
C GLY A 199 18.51 -14.17 -20.50
N LEU A 200 18.04 -14.88 -19.45
CA LEU A 200 16.64 -15.28 -19.32
C LEU A 200 15.69 -14.21 -18.73
N THR A 201 16.19 -13.15 -18.09
CA THR A 201 15.31 -12.14 -17.47
C THR A 201 15.65 -10.74 -17.94
N ARG A 202 14.85 -10.22 -18.87
CA ARG A 202 14.80 -8.77 -19.22
C ARG A 202 13.84 -7.99 -18.33
N ASP A 203 12.98 -8.65 -17.59
CA ASP A 203 11.95 -8.02 -16.75
C ASP A 203 12.37 -8.03 -15.29
N VAL A 204 12.00 -6.96 -14.57
CA VAL A 204 12.18 -6.85 -13.13
C VAL A 204 11.23 -7.84 -12.45
N ILE A 205 11.77 -8.79 -11.69
CA ILE A 205 10.95 -9.69 -10.89
C ILE A 205 10.67 -9.03 -9.57
N GLU A 206 9.39 -8.91 -9.25
CA GLU A 206 8.92 -8.31 -8.01
C GLU A 206 8.35 -9.38 -7.08
N GLY A 207 8.72 -9.29 -5.79
CA GLY A 207 8.15 -10.07 -4.71
C GLY A 207 7.87 -9.20 -3.49
N SER A 208 7.15 -9.75 -2.53
CA SER A 208 6.92 -9.08 -1.25
C SER A 208 6.90 -10.08 -0.11
N PHE A 209 7.27 -9.62 1.09
CA PHE A 209 7.09 -10.39 2.31
C PHE A 209 6.49 -9.51 3.40
N GLU A 210 5.75 -10.15 4.30
CA GLU A 210 5.29 -9.52 5.55
C GLU A 210 6.15 -10.03 6.71
N HIS A 211 6.61 -9.09 7.55
CA HIS A 211 7.37 -9.40 8.75
C HIS A 211 6.99 -8.44 9.88
N GLN A 212 6.59 -8.98 11.02
CA GLN A 212 6.09 -8.21 12.17
C GLN A 212 4.95 -7.25 11.83
N GLY A 213 4.11 -7.61 10.85
CA GLY A 213 2.99 -6.80 10.37
C GLY A 213 3.37 -5.69 9.39
N TRP A 214 4.63 -5.60 8.96
CA TRP A 214 5.14 -4.67 7.95
C TRP A 214 5.38 -5.40 6.63
N VAL A 215 5.01 -4.76 5.52
CA VAL A 215 5.24 -5.29 4.17
C VAL A 215 6.47 -4.62 3.57
N VAL A 216 7.35 -5.41 2.98
CA VAL A 216 8.52 -4.96 2.20
C VAL A 216 8.40 -5.51 0.79
N ARG A 217 8.64 -4.67 -0.22
CA ARG A 217 8.68 -5.06 -1.64
C ARG A 217 10.12 -5.25 -2.06
N LEU A 218 10.39 -6.37 -2.72
CA LEU A 218 11.71 -6.71 -3.26
C LEU A 218 11.67 -6.66 -4.77
N LEU A 219 12.67 -6.06 -5.38
CA LEU A 219 12.83 -5.99 -6.82
C LEU A 219 14.17 -6.64 -7.22
N ASP A 220 14.10 -7.76 -7.93
CA ASP A 220 15.28 -8.37 -8.55
C ASP A 220 15.50 -7.74 -9.92
N ASN A 221 16.49 -6.88 -10.00
CA ASN A 221 16.83 -6.22 -11.25
C ASN A 221 17.72 -7.12 -12.09
N PRO A 222 17.50 -7.21 -13.43
CA PRO A 222 18.36 -7.98 -14.30
C PRO A 222 19.80 -7.51 -14.14
N GLY A 223 20.67 -8.43 -13.74
CA GLY A 223 22.09 -8.16 -13.56
C GLY A 223 22.76 -8.01 -14.92
N GLU A 224 22.86 -6.81 -15.44
CA GLU A 224 23.81 -6.56 -16.52
C GLU A 224 25.22 -6.53 -15.94
N TRP A 225 26.03 -7.50 -16.31
CA TRP A 225 27.42 -7.52 -15.94
C TRP A 225 28.34 -7.83 -17.11
N SER A 226 28.96 -6.78 -17.61
CA SER A 226 30.21 -6.88 -18.37
C SER A 226 31.20 -5.87 -17.73
N GLY A 227 32.07 -6.42 -16.94
CA GLY A 227 33.16 -5.88 -16.14
C GLY A 227 33.64 -4.44 -16.35
N GLY A 228 33.76 -3.66 -15.27
CA GLY A 228 34.54 -2.42 -15.23
C GLY A 228 34.01 -1.38 -14.23
N GLN A 229 34.85 -0.41 -13.88
CA GLN A 229 34.55 0.71 -12.96
C GLN A 229 33.37 1.61 -13.39
N ASP A 230 32.94 1.53 -14.67
CA ASP A 230 31.78 2.28 -15.19
C ASP A 230 30.43 1.72 -14.73
N LEU A 231 30.38 0.46 -14.31
CA LEU A 231 29.15 -0.20 -13.85
C LEU A 231 28.73 0.25 -12.47
N ASP A 232 29.66 0.53 -11.58
CA ASP A 232 29.35 1.12 -10.26
C ASP A 232 28.70 2.50 -10.44
N ARG A 233 29.09 3.27 -11.47
CA ARG A 233 28.48 4.56 -11.80
C ARG A 233 27.08 4.41 -12.40
N GLN A 234 26.87 3.45 -13.29
CA GLN A 234 25.55 3.20 -13.88
C GLN A 234 24.59 2.66 -12.84
N ALA A 235 25.01 1.74 -11.98
CA ALA A 235 24.23 1.25 -10.86
C ALA A 235 23.84 2.36 -9.89
N LEU A 236 24.78 3.22 -9.54
CA LEU A 236 24.54 4.38 -8.69
C LEU A 236 23.64 5.42 -9.37
N GLN A 237 23.80 5.67 -10.67
CA GLN A 237 22.93 6.56 -11.43
C GLN A 237 21.52 6.00 -11.55
N TRP A 238 21.38 4.70 -11.85
CA TRP A 238 20.10 4.04 -11.91
C TRP A 238 19.43 4.00 -10.52
N ALA A 239 20.14 3.61 -9.47
CA ALA A 239 19.64 3.65 -8.09
C ALA A 239 19.24 5.07 -7.67
N ARG A 240 19.96 6.10 -8.12
CA ARG A 240 19.61 7.51 -7.88
C ARG A 240 18.38 7.94 -8.69
N SER A 241 18.25 7.47 -9.95
CA SER A 241 17.09 7.80 -10.79
C SER A 241 15.81 7.08 -10.34
N GLN A 242 15.93 5.88 -9.75
CA GLN A 242 14.82 5.13 -9.18
C GLN A 242 14.49 5.53 -7.73
N ARG A 243 15.34 6.31 -7.09
CA ARG A 243 15.08 6.88 -5.76
C ARG A 243 13.95 7.91 -5.82
N GLN A 244 12.74 7.43 -5.93
CA GLN A 244 11.58 8.16 -5.47
C GLN A 244 11.52 8.00 -3.94
N GLY A 245 12.13 8.96 -3.26
CA GLY A 245 11.91 9.27 -1.85
C GLY A 245 11.79 8.09 -0.87
N GLY A 246 12.75 7.12 -0.82
CA GLY A 246 12.73 6.08 0.21
C GLY A 246 13.09 4.68 -0.24
N ASP A 247 13.43 4.48 -1.53
CA ASP A 247 13.89 3.18 -2.02
C ASP A 247 15.27 2.84 -1.45
N VAL A 248 15.46 1.56 -1.12
CA VAL A 248 16.70 1.01 -0.58
C VAL A 248 17.38 0.15 -1.65
N VAL A 249 18.68 0.31 -1.81
CA VAL A 249 19.50 -0.59 -2.64
C VAL A 249 20.26 -1.53 -1.70
N LEU A 250 20.01 -2.82 -1.84
CA LEU A 250 20.70 -3.89 -1.14
C LEU A 250 21.74 -4.51 -2.08
N HIS A 251 23.00 -4.25 -1.84
CA HIS A 251 24.09 -4.73 -2.67
C HIS A 251 24.63 -6.07 -2.15
N LEU A 252 24.42 -7.14 -2.92
CA LEU A 252 24.87 -8.48 -2.59
C LEU A 252 26.30 -8.72 -3.12
N ILE A 253 27.20 -9.09 -2.23
CA ILE A 253 28.60 -9.39 -2.52
C ILE A 253 28.81 -10.90 -2.36
N PRO A 254 29.03 -11.67 -3.44
CA PRO A 254 29.36 -13.07 -3.32
C PRO A 254 30.81 -13.27 -2.81
N PRO A 255 31.16 -14.49 -2.33
CA PRO A 255 32.53 -14.82 -1.91
C PRO A 255 33.57 -14.42 -2.95
N GLY A 256 34.63 -13.75 -2.51
CA GLY A 256 35.75 -13.34 -3.36
C GLY A 256 35.55 -12.09 -4.22
N ALA A 257 34.35 -11.48 -4.21
CA ALA A 257 34.10 -10.24 -4.94
C ALA A 257 34.55 -9.00 -4.15
N ALA A 258 34.97 -7.96 -4.87
CA ALA A 258 35.37 -6.69 -4.28
C ALA A 258 34.14 -5.93 -3.77
N VAL A 259 34.29 -5.23 -2.63
CA VAL A 259 33.25 -4.38 -2.06
C VAL A 259 33.18 -3.06 -2.85
N PRO A 260 32.03 -2.70 -3.43
CA PRO A 260 31.89 -1.43 -4.12
C PRO A 260 31.94 -0.26 -3.12
N ARG A 261 32.47 0.87 -3.55
CA ARG A 261 32.36 2.14 -2.82
C ARG A 261 31.00 2.75 -3.10
N SER A 262 29.97 2.32 -2.38
CA SER A 262 28.62 2.83 -2.59
C SER A 262 27.94 3.22 -1.28
N GLU A 263 26.93 4.12 -1.39
CA GLU A 263 26.04 4.49 -0.30
C GLU A 263 24.94 3.44 -0.04
N SER A 264 25.02 2.27 -0.68
CA SER A 264 24.07 1.17 -0.58
C SER A 264 24.30 0.36 0.68
N PHE A 265 23.26 -0.33 1.13
CA PHE A 265 23.41 -1.36 2.14
C PHE A 265 24.15 -2.57 1.53
N VAL A 266 25.35 -2.82 1.97
CA VAL A 266 26.19 -3.92 1.49
C VAL A 266 25.98 -5.15 2.36
N VAL A 267 25.68 -6.30 1.73
CA VAL A 267 25.46 -7.57 2.39
C VAL A 267 26.25 -8.67 1.66
N TYR A 268 27.11 -9.38 2.38
CA TYR A 268 27.80 -10.55 1.86
C TYR A 268 26.81 -11.71 1.75
N SER A 269 26.61 -12.22 0.54
CA SER A 269 25.81 -13.40 0.29
C SER A 269 26.61 -14.69 0.51
N ARG A 270 25.93 -15.83 0.67
CA ARG A 270 26.54 -17.15 0.91
C ARG A 270 27.51 -17.15 2.09
N CYS A 271 27.11 -16.54 3.21
CA CYS A 271 27.94 -16.51 4.40
C CYS A 271 28.17 -17.90 5.03
N ASP A 272 27.44 -18.93 4.57
CA ASP A 272 27.69 -20.35 4.86
C ASP A 272 28.94 -20.89 4.18
N GLU A 273 29.36 -20.31 3.05
CA GLU A 273 30.56 -20.70 2.31
C GLU A 273 31.77 -19.85 2.72
N PHE A 274 31.57 -18.57 2.96
CA PHE A 274 32.63 -17.65 3.34
C PHE A 274 32.09 -16.49 4.20
N MET A 275 32.68 -16.28 5.36
CA MET A 275 32.39 -15.16 6.26
C MET A 275 33.61 -14.23 6.33
N PRO A 276 33.51 -13.00 5.84
CA PRO A 276 34.58 -12.03 5.98
C PRO A 276 34.92 -11.75 7.46
N ALA A 277 36.19 -11.65 7.80
CA ALA A 277 36.62 -11.30 9.14
C ALA A 277 36.33 -9.81 9.46
N GLY A 278 36.04 -9.50 10.73
CA GLY A 278 35.88 -8.12 11.19
C GLY A 278 34.59 -7.44 10.80
N LEU A 279 33.54 -8.20 10.43
CA LEU A 279 32.22 -7.62 10.23
C LEU A 279 31.63 -7.13 11.57
N PRO A 280 31.00 -5.94 11.60
CA PRO A 280 30.38 -5.44 12.81
C PRO A 280 29.19 -6.33 13.20
N GLU A 281 29.11 -6.65 14.49
CA GLU A 281 27.98 -7.44 15.04
C GLU A 281 26.73 -6.60 15.24
N SER A 282 26.87 -5.26 15.35
CA SER A 282 25.77 -4.32 15.55
C SER A 282 25.46 -3.52 14.29
N GLY A 283 24.20 -3.08 14.16
CA GLY A 283 23.71 -2.31 13.04
C GLY A 283 23.07 -3.18 11.94
N PHE A 284 23.07 -2.67 10.70
CA PHE A 284 22.49 -3.39 9.58
C PHE A 284 23.27 -4.69 9.29
N PRO A 285 22.59 -5.84 9.09
CA PRO A 285 23.25 -7.13 8.83
C PRO A 285 24.18 -7.07 7.62
N ARG A 286 25.41 -7.54 7.79
CA ARG A 286 26.42 -7.53 6.74
C ARG A 286 26.60 -8.86 6.03
N ALA A 287 25.92 -9.92 6.49
CA ALA A 287 26.04 -11.26 5.92
C ALA A 287 24.69 -11.98 5.91
N VAL A 288 24.41 -12.71 4.85
CA VAL A 288 23.18 -13.49 4.67
C VAL A 288 23.47 -14.79 3.93
N SER A 289 22.76 -15.86 4.29
CA SER A 289 22.69 -17.09 3.53
C SER A 289 21.26 -17.63 3.51
N VAL A 290 20.79 -18.07 2.34
CA VAL A 290 19.49 -18.76 2.19
C VAL A 290 19.45 -20.10 2.92
N LYS A 291 20.60 -20.68 3.26
CA LYS A 291 20.74 -21.94 4.01
C LYS A 291 20.72 -21.72 5.53
N ILE A 292 20.85 -20.48 6.01
CA ILE A 292 20.88 -20.14 7.44
C ILE A 292 19.71 -19.23 7.77
N PRO A 293 18.54 -19.75 8.21
CA PRO A 293 17.32 -18.99 8.44
C PRO A 293 17.50 -17.78 9.36
N SER A 294 18.30 -17.88 10.41
CA SER A 294 18.55 -16.78 11.34
C SER A 294 19.16 -15.55 10.69
N THR A 295 19.91 -15.71 9.59
CA THR A 295 20.47 -14.58 8.83
C THR A 295 19.40 -13.89 8.00
N LEU A 296 18.43 -14.63 7.48
CA LEU A 296 17.26 -14.10 6.78
C LEU A 296 16.36 -13.32 7.74
N ASP A 297 16.10 -13.86 8.93
CA ASP A 297 15.27 -13.19 9.94
C ASP A 297 15.91 -11.87 10.40
N ARG A 298 17.22 -11.85 10.65
CA ARG A 298 17.95 -10.61 10.97
C ARG A 298 17.88 -9.60 9.84
N LEU A 299 17.94 -10.04 8.58
CA LEU A 299 17.79 -9.15 7.43
C LEU A 299 16.35 -8.60 7.32
N LYS A 300 15.33 -9.44 7.54
CA LYS A 300 13.93 -8.99 7.59
C LYS A 300 13.71 -7.96 8.70
N ASP A 301 14.22 -8.21 9.90
CA ASP A 301 14.16 -7.26 11.02
C ASP A 301 14.77 -5.90 10.65
N ALA A 302 15.96 -5.92 10.04
CA ALA A 302 16.66 -4.72 9.66
C ALA A 302 15.93 -3.92 8.55
N LEU A 303 15.39 -4.61 7.54
CA LEU A 303 14.63 -3.98 6.46
C LEU A 303 13.33 -3.36 6.99
N VAL A 304 12.64 -4.05 7.89
CA VAL A 304 11.45 -3.51 8.55
C VAL A 304 11.82 -2.29 9.41
N ALA A 305 12.93 -2.32 10.13
CA ALA A 305 13.38 -1.20 10.96
C ALA A 305 13.63 0.09 10.16
N LEU A 306 14.06 -0.01 8.88
CA LEU A 306 14.28 1.15 8.01
C LEU A 306 12.99 1.89 7.64
N GLN A 307 11.84 1.21 7.60
CA GLN A 307 10.56 1.83 7.24
C GLN A 307 9.66 2.13 8.45
N ARG A 308 10.06 1.70 9.64
CA ARG A 308 9.23 1.85 10.84
C ARG A 308 9.15 3.33 11.26
N PRO A 309 7.95 3.89 11.46
CA PRO A 309 7.83 5.25 12.01
C PRO A 309 8.29 5.30 13.47
N GLU A 310 8.72 6.48 13.91
CA GLU A 310 9.15 6.73 15.31
C GLU A 310 7.99 6.59 16.29
N VAL A 311 6.75 6.73 15.82
CA VAL A 311 5.54 6.64 16.64
C VAL A 311 4.82 5.30 16.46
N SER A 312 4.13 4.88 17.49
CA SER A 312 3.30 3.67 17.50
C SER A 312 1.89 4.02 17.98
N PRO A 313 0.84 3.34 17.51
CA PRO A 313 -0.51 3.49 18.05
C PRO A 313 -0.59 3.25 19.56
N CYS A 314 0.31 2.42 20.09
CA CYS A 314 0.36 2.11 21.53
C CYS A 314 1.05 3.20 22.38
N SER A 315 1.78 4.14 21.78
CA SER A 315 2.49 5.20 22.52
C SER A 315 1.58 6.35 22.96
N GLY A 316 0.39 6.47 22.37
CA GLY A 316 -0.51 7.61 22.60
C GLY A 316 -0.11 8.90 21.88
N ASP A 317 0.98 8.89 21.14
CA ASP A 317 1.45 10.03 20.37
C ASP A 317 0.59 10.26 19.12
N ALA A 318 0.39 11.52 18.76
CA ALA A 318 -0.29 11.89 17.52
C ALA A 318 0.58 11.57 16.28
N PHE A 319 -0.05 11.16 15.21
CA PHE A 319 0.56 10.95 13.90
C PHE A 319 -0.44 11.17 12.77
N VAL A 320 0.06 11.34 11.55
CA VAL A 320 -0.73 11.61 10.35
C VAL A 320 -0.50 10.48 9.34
N LEU A 321 -1.59 9.90 8.83
CA LEU A 321 -1.55 8.85 7.83
C LEU A 321 -1.64 9.40 6.40
N SER A 322 -2.52 10.39 6.17
CA SER A 322 -2.80 10.95 4.84
C SER A 322 -1.67 11.85 4.33
N GLU A 323 -1.21 11.61 3.10
CA GLU A 323 -0.24 12.49 2.43
C GLU A 323 -0.82 13.88 2.19
N GLU A 324 -2.07 13.96 1.76
CA GLU A 324 -2.75 15.24 1.55
C GLU A 324 -2.83 16.06 2.85
N LEU A 325 -3.14 15.42 3.97
CA LEU A 325 -3.13 16.10 5.27
C LEU A 325 -1.72 16.57 5.65
N ARG A 326 -0.70 15.74 5.40
CA ARG A 326 0.70 16.16 5.63
C ARG A 326 1.09 17.38 4.83
N ASP A 327 0.68 17.47 3.56
CA ASP A 327 0.96 18.63 2.71
C ASP A 327 0.23 19.88 3.18
N ASP A 328 -1.02 19.74 3.61
CA ASP A 328 -1.77 20.85 4.20
C ASP A 328 -1.12 21.34 5.52
N LEU A 329 -0.65 20.42 6.37
CA LEU A 329 0.07 20.77 7.59
C LEU A 329 1.43 21.41 7.31
N ARG A 330 2.15 20.98 6.27
CA ARG A 330 3.38 21.65 5.80
C ARG A 330 3.12 23.09 5.35
N ARG A 331 2.03 23.31 4.59
CA ARG A 331 1.60 24.66 4.19
C ARG A 331 1.26 25.54 5.39
N LEU A 332 0.61 24.96 6.41
CA LEU A 332 0.35 25.67 7.65
C LEU A 332 1.65 26.06 8.37
N ALA A 333 2.62 25.14 8.49
CA ALA A 333 3.92 25.40 9.11
C ALA A 333 4.70 26.50 8.38
N GLN A 334 4.52 26.62 7.05
CA GLN A 334 5.14 27.65 6.21
C GLN A 334 4.36 28.96 6.17
N GLY A 335 3.25 29.08 6.90
CA GLY A 335 2.39 30.27 6.88
C GLY A 335 1.57 30.45 5.59
N GLN A 336 1.47 29.40 4.75
CA GLN A 336 0.74 29.41 3.48
C GLN A 336 -0.73 28.97 3.61
N ALA A 337 -1.14 28.56 4.79
CA ALA A 337 -2.50 28.18 5.13
C ALA A 337 -2.86 28.64 6.54
N SER A 338 -4.16 28.77 6.85
CA SER A 338 -4.60 29.09 8.19
C SER A 338 -5.12 27.84 8.91
N ARG A 339 -4.99 27.84 10.24
CA ARG A 339 -5.55 26.80 11.11
C ARG A 339 -7.04 26.59 10.84
N GLU A 340 -7.81 27.67 10.77
CA GLU A 340 -9.25 27.66 10.58
C GLU A 340 -9.65 26.99 9.24
N THR A 341 -8.84 27.21 8.18
CA THR A 341 -9.03 26.55 6.90
C THR A 341 -8.84 25.04 7.00
N LEU A 342 -7.83 24.58 7.75
CA LEU A 342 -7.57 23.16 7.93
C LEU A 342 -8.64 22.49 8.79
N GLU A 343 -9.04 23.13 9.89
CA GLU A 343 -10.12 22.63 10.75
C GLU A 343 -11.41 22.45 9.95
N ARG A 344 -11.79 23.45 9.14
CA ARG A 344 -12.96 23.37 8.26
C ARG A 344 -12.81 22.25 7.22
N LYS A 345 -11.64 22.13 6.60
CA LYS A 345 -11.39 21.10 5.55
C LYS A 345 -11.43 19.68 6.10
N TRP A 346 -10.85 19.44 7.26
CA TRP A 346 -10.57 18.08 7.74
C TRP A 346 -11.50 17.61 8.86
N LEU A 347 -12.03 18.54 9.68
CA LEU A 347 -12.78 18.23 10.90
C LEU A 347 -14.23 18.67 10.86
N ALA A 348 -14.65 19.48 9.89
CA ALA A 348 -16.07 19.79 9.74
C ALA A 348 -16.83 18.54 9.33
N SER A 349 -17.94 18.30 9.99
CA SER A 349 -18.94 17.33 9.55
C SER A 349 -19.46 17.77 8.19
N GLY A 350 -19.42 16.89 7.19
CA GLY A 350 -20.03 17.18 5.89
C GLY A 350 -21.55 17.34 6.09
N GLU A 351 -22.09 18.46 5.63
CA GLU A 351 -23.53 18.65 5.46
C GLU A 351 -24.07 17.74 4.35
#